data_21f937521f86403099eb142349bd9d9b
#
_entry.id   21f937521f86403099eb142349bd9d9b
#
_cell.length_a   1.000
_cell.length_b   1.000
_cell.length_c   1.000
_cell.angle_alpha   90.00
_cell.angle_beta   90.00
_cell.angle_gamma   90.00
#
_symmetry.space_group_name_H-M   'P 1'
#
loop_
_entity.id
_entity.type
_entity.pdbx_description
1 polymer ?
#
loop_
_entity_poly.entity_id
_entity_poly.type
_entity_poly.pdbx_seq_one_letter_code
_entity_poly.pdbx_strand_id
1 'polypeptide(L)'
;KTNGYEAPASYDGYDLVWSDEFDSPEIDDTKWNLINAGGGFGNRELQYYRSENASVDNGLLVITADIQRSADDELPNGESFSSAKLTTEGKYDFKHGRVDIRAAVAEGNGMWSAGWMLGANHDEIGWPRCGEVDIFEAVGGVLGGIPQEGRMVHNAYWNTLGPFAPGEFQKSSYSPTPDGGQRAWGERIYNETNDGDTFSNKFHVFSIE
;
A
#
# COMPACT_ATOMS: atom_id res chain seq x y z
N LYS A 1 -10.77 -3.48 -20.90
CA LYS A 1 -10.10 -2.95 -19.75
C LYS A 1 -9.26 -1.76 -20.22
N THR A 2 -9.00 -0.84 -19.44
CA THR A 2 -8.41 0.47 -19.57
C THR A 2 -7.04 0.49 -20.26
N ASN A 3 -6.66 1.64 -20.80
CA ASN A 3 -5.35 1.87 -21.40
C ASN A 3 -4.21 1.70 -20.40
N GLY A 4 -3.02 1.38 -20.87
CA GLY A 4 -1.81 1.25 -20.06
C GLY A 4 -1.03 -0.01 -20.35
N TYR A 5 -0.11 -0.30 -19.44
CA TYR A 5 0.76 -1.46 -19.52
C TYR A 5 0.05 -2.70 -18.99
N GLU A 6 0.42 -3.86 -19.52
CA GLU A 6 -0.06 -5.18 -19.09
C GLU A 6 1.10 -5.97 -18.50
N ALA A 7 0.82 -6.77 -17.47
CA ALA A 7 1.80 -7.74 -16.99
C ALA A 7 1.96 -8.86 -18.05
N PRO A 8 3.17 -9.38 -18.24
CA PRO A 8 3.34 -10.60 -19.05
C PRO A 8 2.50 -11.77 -18.48
N ALA A 9 1.98 -12.61 -19.37
CA ALA A 9 1.19 -13.76 -18.95
C ALA A 9 2.00 -14.85 -18.22
N SER A 10 3.33 -14.81 -18.35
CA SER A 10 4.25 -15.74 -17.67
C SER A 10 5.66 -15.17 -17.65
N TYR A 11 6.48 -15.67 -16.74
CA TYR A 11 7.90 -15.37 -16.61
C TYR A 11 8.71 -16.66 -16.63
N ASP A 12 9.86 -16.65 -17.29
CA ASP A 12 10.77 -17.80 -17.31
C ASP A 12 11.25 -18.14 -15.90
N GLY A 13 11.08 -19.39 -15.50
CA GLY A 13 11.49 -19.86 -14.17
C GLY A 13 10.49 -19.59 -13.04
N TYR A 14 9.30 -19.07 -13.35
CA TYR A 14 8.24 -18.83 -12.37
C TYR A 14 6.95 -19.56 -12.74
N ASP A 15 6.29 -20.09 -11.73
CA ASP A 15 4.92 -20.59 -11.81
C ASP A 15 3.97 -19.59 -11.14
N LEU A 16 2.83 -19.33 -11.75
CA LEU A 16 1.77 -18.53 -11.13
C LEU A 16 1.12 -19.34 -10.00
N VAL A 17 1.26 -18.85 -8.78
CA VAL A 17 0.77 -19.54 -7.56
C VAL A 17 -0.44 -18.86 -6.93
N TRP A 18 -0.62 -17.56 -7.20
CA TRP A 18 -1.75 -16.78 -6.71
C TRP A 18 -2.01 -15.58 -7.62
N SER A 19 -3.25 -15.28 -7.88
CA SER A 19 -3.67 -14.05 -8.56
C SER A 19 -5.08 -13.65 -8.18
N ASP A 20 -5.41 -12.39 -8.39
CA ASP A 20 -6.78 -11.91 -8.45
C ASP A 20 -6.91 -10.88 -9.59
N GLU A 21 -7.68 -11.25 -10.58
CA GLU A 21 -7.95 -10.42 -11.76
C GLU A 21 -9.27 -9.65 -11.62
N PHE A 22 -9.95 -9.79 -10.48
CA PHE A 22 -11.23 -9.16 -10.17
C PHE A 22 -12.31 -9.39 -11.24
N ASP A 23 -12.34 -10.60 -11.79
CA ASP A 23 -13.33 -10.99 -12.81
C ASP A 23 -14.71 -11.33 -12.21
N SER A 24 -14.77 -11.57 -10.89
CA SER A 24 -16.03 -11.71 -10.14
C SER A 24 -16.67 -10.33 -9.93
N PRO A 25 -18.00 -10.22 -9.85
CA PRO A 25 -18.65 -8.94 -9.54
C PRO A 25 -18.43 -8.48 -8.09
N GLU A 26 -17.93 -9.35 -7.22
CA GLU A 26 -17.66 -9.07 -5.81
C GLU A 26 -16.20 -9.38 -5.48
N ILE A 27 -15.68 -8.73 -4.45
CA ILE A 27 -14.35 -9.01 -3.90
C ILE A 27 -14.39 -10.40 -3.27
N ASP A 28 -13.46 -11.26 -3.63
CA ASP A 28 -13.32 -12.63 -3.13
C ASP A 28 -12.86 -12.62 -1.67
N ASP A 29 -13.79 -12.91 -0.76
CA ASP A 29 -13.52 -12.96 0.68
C ASP A 29 -12.67 -14.15 1.11
N THR A 30 -12.40 -15.10 0.23
CA THR A 30 -11.40 -16.17 0.48
C THR A 30 -9.97 -15.69 0.25
N LYS A 31 -9.79 -14.61 -0.53
CA LYS A 31 -8.50 -13.99 -0.85
C LYS A 31 -8.21 -12.73 -0.02
N TRP A 32 -9.24 -11.93 0.26
CA TRP A 32 -9.09 -10.60 0.83
C TRP A 32 -9.85 -10.42 2.16
N ASN A 33 -9.22 -9.72 3.08
CA ASN A 33 -9.89 -9.12 4.22
C ASN A 33 -10.13 -7.64 3.91
N LEU A 34 -11.35 -7.18 4.09
CA LEU A 34 -11.70 -5.76 4.04
C LEU A 34 -11.62 -5.19 5.45
N ILE A 35 -10.74 -4.22 5.63
CA ILE A 35 -10.50 -3.61 6.94
C ILE A 35 -11.53 -2.53 7.21
N ASN A 36 -12.14 -2.56 8.40
CA ASN A 36 -13.03 -1.52 8.93
C ASN A 36 -12.40 -0.95 10.20
N ALA A 37 -11.56 0.05 10.05
CA ALA A 37 -10.80 0.64 11.16
C ALA A 37 -10.23 2.01 10.80
N GLY A 38 -9.98 2.83 11.83
CA GLY A 38 -9.29 4.11 11.75
C GLY A 38 -8.18 4.22 12.79
N GLY A 39 -7.86 5.44 13.21
CA GLY A 39 -6.86 5.70 14.26
C GLY A 39 -5.44 5.90 13.74
N GLY A 40 -5.28 6.13 12.44
CA GLY A 40 -4.04 6.62 11.83
C GLY A 40 -2.94 5.59 11.59
N PHE A 41 -3.13 4.32 11.92
CA PHE A 41 -2.25 3.18 11.62
C PHE A 41 -0.73 3.44 11.83
N GLY A 42 -0.38 4.25 12.85
CA GLY A 42 1.00 4.63 13.13
C GLY A 42 1.54 5.79 12.27
N ASN A 43 0.89 6.11 11.15
CA ASN A 43 1.31 7.13 10.18
C ASN A 43 0.56 8.46 10.31
N ARG A 44 -0.37 8.60 11.28
CA ARG A 44 -1.28 9.73 11.40
C ARG A 44 -2.19 9.88 10.17
N GLU A 45 -2.58 8.76 9.59
CA GLU A 45 -3.54 8.71 8.49
C GLU A 45 -4.87 9.33 8.92
N LEU A 46 -5.52 10.08 8.04
CA LEU A 46 -6.70 10.88 8.36
C LEU A 46 -8.01 10.14 8.08
N GLN A 47 -7.97 9.03 7.34
CA GLN A 47 -9.15 8.29 6.93
C GLN A 47 -9.49 7.16 7.87
N TYR A 48 -10.78 6.83 7.90
CA TYR A 48 -11.30 5.56 8.34
C TYR A 48 -11.41 4.62 7.15
N TYR A 49 -10.88 3.42 7.23
CA TYR A 49 -11.07 2.40 6.22
C TYR A 49 -12.44 1.73 6.40
N ARG A 50 -13.15 1.56 5.29
CA ARG A 50 -14.48 0.94 5.23
C ARG A 50 -14.55 -0.02 4.06
N SER A 51 -15.24 -1.15 4.27
CA SER A 51 -15.49 -2.13 3.21
C SER A 51 -16.24 -1.52 2.03
N GLU A 52 -17.15 -0.59 2.28
CA GLU A 52 -17.98 0.08 1.26
C GLU A 52 -17.17 0.96 0.30
N ASN A 53 -15.94 1.33 0.68
CA ASN A 53 -15.04 2.08 -0.19
C ASN A 53 -14.24 1.21 -1.17
N ALA A 54 -14.43 -0.13 -1.13
CA ALA A 54 -13.87 -1.06 -2.09
C ALA A 54 -14.98 -1.76 -2.88
N SER A 55 -14.82 -1.84 -4.18
CA SER A 55 -15.78 -2.53 -5.07
C SER A 55 -15.08 -3.13 -6.27
N VAL A 56 -15.75 -4.03 -6.96
CA VAL A 56 -15.32 -4.48 -8.29
C VAL A 56 -16.19 -3.82 -9.35
N ASP A 57 -15.58 -3.16 -10.30
CA ASP A 57 -16.26 -2.56 -11.45
C ASP A 57 -15.50 -2.86 -12.74
N ASN A 58 -16.20 -3.42 -13.72
CA ASN A 58 -15.66 -3.78 -15.05
C ASN A 58 -14.37 -4.63 -14.99
N GLY A 59 -14.25 -5.53 -14.01
CA GLY A 59 -13.08 -6.37 -13.82
C GLY A 59 -11.87 -5.63 -13.28
N LEU A 60 -12.10 -4.66 -12.41
CA LEU A 60 -11.09 -3.89 -11.69
C LEU A 60 -11.49 -3.77 -10.23
N LEU A 61 -10.54 -3.91 -9.33
CA LEU A 61 -10.70 -3.41 -7.97
C LEU A 61 -10.70 -1.89 -8.01
N VAL A 62 -11.72 -1.29 -7.46
CA VAL A 62 -11.85 0.17 -7.29
C VAL A 62 -11.82 0.50 -5.80
N ILE A 63 -10.83 1.28 -5.39
CA ILE A 63 -10.73 1.86 -4.04
C ILE A 63 -11.09 3.34 -4.14
N THR A 64 -12.13 3.74 -3.41
CA THR A 64 -12.61 5.12 -3.40
C THR A 64 -12.18 5.80 -2.11
N ALA A 65 -11.55 6.97 -2.23
CA ALA A 65 -11.40 7.89 -1.11
C ALA A 65 -12.51 8.94 -1.16
N ASP A 66 -13.16 9.21 -0.02
CA ASP A 66 -14.27 10.16 0.06
C ASP A 66 -14.15 11.06 1.29
N ILE A 67 -14.84 12.21 1.22
CA ILE A 67 -14.93 13.19 2.30
C ILE A 67 -16.32 13.12 2.90
N GLN A 68 -16.40 12.92 4.20
CA GLN A 68 -17.66 12.97 4.94
C GLN A 68 -18.19 14.41 4.97
N ARG A 69 -19.35 14.62 4.41
CA ARG A 69 -19.94 15.97 4.23
C ARG A 69 -21.20 16.22 5.04
N SER A 70 -21.74 15.23 5.71
CA SER A 70 -22.96 15.36 6.50
C SER A 70 -22.84 14.66 7.85
N ALA A 71 -23.60 15.16 8.85
CA ALA A 71 -23.69 14.53 10.15
C ALA A 71 -24.36 13.14 10.13
N ASP A 72 -25.11 12.84 9.07
CA ASP A 72 -25.76 11.53 8.89
C ASP A 72 -24.79 10.43 8.43
N ASP A 73 -23.54 10.81 8.10
CA ASP A 73 -22.49 9.96 7.57
C ASP A 73 -21.24 10.02 8.49
N GLU A 74 -21.46 10.10 9.78
CA GLU A 74 -20.42 10.23 10.79
C GLU A 74 -19.58 8.95 10.85
N LEU A 75 -18.26 9.12 10.67
CA LEU A 75 -17.32 8.03 10.83
C LEU A 75 -16.98 7.79 12.30
N PRO A 76 -16.66 6.55 12.69
CA PRO A 76 -16.14 6.26 14.01
C PRO A 76 -14.92 7.16 14.34
N ASN A 77 -14.80 7.57 15.60
CA ASN A 77 -13.73 8.42 16.11
C ASN A 77 -13.66 9.85 15.52
N GLY A 78 -14.66 10.28 14.74
CA GLY A 78 -14.71 11.63 14.18
C GLY A 78 -13.78 11.88 13.00
N GLU A 79 -13.33 10.84 12.31
CA GLU A 79 -12.63 10.97 11.03
C GLU A 79 -13.52 11.68 10.02
N SER A 80 -12.91 12.46 9.12
CA SER A 80 -13.61 13.22 8.08
C SER A 80 -13.41 12.63 6.68
N PHE A 81 -12.62 11.59 6.56
CA PHE A 81 -12.29 10.93 5.30
C PHE A 81 -12.51 9.43 5.43
N SER A 82 -12.91 8.79 4.35
CA SER A 82 -12.96 7.34 4.25
C SER A 82 -12.17 6.83 3.05
N SER A 83 -11.72 5.59 3.14
CA SER A 83 -11.05 4.87 2.05
C SER A 83 -11.20 3.36 2.26
N ALA A 84 -10.47 2.54 1.51
CA ALA A 84 -10.43 1.11 1.75
C ALA A 84 -9.00 0.59 1.91
N LYS A 85 -8.89 -0.47 2.71
CA LYS A 85 -7.67 -1.27 2.87
C LYS A 85 -8.03 -2.75 2.79
N LEU A 86 -7.33 -3.44 1.91
CA LEU A 86 -7.48 -4.89 1.72
C LEU A 86 -6.19 -5.59 2.13
N THR A 87 -6.29 -6.75 2.76
CA THR A 87 -5.13 -7.57 3.14
C THR A 87 -5.37 -9.04 2.81
N THR A 88 -4.28 -9.78 2.55
CA THR A 88 -4.29 -11.24 2.43
C THR A 88 -3.92 -11.94 3.74
N GLU A 89 -3.86 -11.22 4.84
CA GLU A 89 -3.46 -11.73 6.15
C GLU A 89 -4.27 -12.95 6.57
N GLY A 90 -3.57 -14.04 6.93
CA GLY A 90 -4.20 -15.30 7.30
C GLY A 90 -4.85 -16.07 6.15
N LYS A 91 -4.77 -15.57 4.91
CA LYS A 91 -5.34 -16.20 3.70
C LYS A 91 -4.28 -16.64 2.71
N TYR A 92 -3.29 -15.79 2.49
CA TYR A 92 -2.16 -16.10 1.60
C TYR A 92 -0.89 -15.41 2.05
N ASP A 93 0.18 -16.17 2.18
CA ASP A 93 1.54 -15.69 2.39
C ASP A 93 2.54 -16.51 1.55
N PHE A 94 3.71 -15.95 1.31
CA PHE A 94 4.77 -16.60 0.57
C PHE A 94 6.15 -16.12 1.07
N LYS A 95 7.21 -16.80 0.65
CA LYS A 95 8.57 -16.47 1.11
C LYS A 95 9.48 -15.95 0.00
N HIS A 96 9.36 -16.47 -1.18
CA HIS A 96 10.19 -16.14 -2.33
C HIS A 96 9.31 -16.09 -3.58
N GLY A 97 9.68 -15.24 -4.52
CA GLY A 97 8.99 -15.12 -5.78
C GLY A 97 8.87 -13.69 -6.26
N ARG A 98 8.06 -13.49 -7.25
CA ARG A 98 7.75 -12.21 -7.86
C ARG A 98 6.31 -11.79 -7.58
N VAL A 99 6.10 -10.52 -7.32
CA VAL A 99 4.76 -9.92 -7.23
C VAL A 99 4.64 -8.83 -8.28
N ASP A 100 3.58 -8.88 -9.05
CA ASP A 100 3.17 -7.83 -9.97
C ASP A 100 1.82 -7.26 -9.53
N ILE A 101 1.73 -5.94 -9.41
CA ILE A 101 0.48 -5.22 -9.17
C ILE A 101 0.25 -4.29 -10.35
N ARG A 102 -0.82 -4.53 -11.10
CA ARG A 102 -1.25 -3.63 -12.16
C ARG A 102 -2.24 -2.61 -11.62
N ALA A 103 -1.84 -1.37 -11.54
CA ALA A 103 -2.65 -0.31 -10.93
C ALA A 103 -2.55 1.03 -11.68
N ALA A 104 -3.60 1.84 -11.52
CA ALA A 104 -3.58 3.29 -11.72
C ALA A 104 -3.85 3.92 -10.34
N VAL A 105 -3.01 4.85 -9.92
CA VAL A 105 -3.07 5.44 -8.58
C VAL A 105 -3.93 6.70 -8.55
N ALA A 106 -4.40 7.07 -7.37
CA ALA A 106 -5.20 8.28 -7.21
C ALA A 106 -4.32 9.55 -7.29
N GLU A 107 -4.88 10.61 -7.86
CA GLU A 107 -4.28 11.95 -7.91
C GLU A 107 -4.88 12.88 -6.85
N GLY A 108 -4.16 13.95 -6.55
CA GLY A 108 -4.63 15.06 -5.73
C GLY A 108 -3.97 15.16 -4.36
N ASN A 109 -4.08 16.35 -3.77
CA ASN A 109 -3.47 16.63 -2.47
C ASN A 109 -4.04 15.71 -1.37
N GLY A 110 -3.16 15.07 -0.62
CA GLY A 110 -3.51 14.17 0.48
C GLY A 110 -3.79 12.73 0.07
N MET A 111 -3.75 12.41 -1.23
CA MET A 111 -3.84 11.03 -1.68
C MET A 111 -2.51 10.29 -1.42
N TRP A 112 -2.63 9.04 -0.96
CA TRP A 112 -1.48 8.16 -0.73
C TRP A 112 -1.90 6.73 -1.03
N SER A 113 -1.74 6.34 -2.29
CA SER A 113 -2.03 4.99 -2.75
C SER A 113 -0.81 4.10 -2.56
N ALA A 114 -0.98 2.90 -2.03
CA ALA A 114 0.11 1.96 -1.78
C ALA A 114 -0.27 0.52 -2.08
N GLY A 115 0.71 -0.23 -2.61
CA GLY A 115 0.69 -1.69 -2.68
C GLY A 115 1.96 -2.21 -2.01
N TRP A 116 1.81 -2.97 -0.92
CA TRP A 116 2.89 -3.30 -0.01
C TRP A 116 2.69 -4.63 0.71
N MET A 117 3.71 -5.10 1.37
CA MET A 117 3.72 -6.39 2.08
C MET A 117 4.28 -6.25 3.48
N LEU A 118 3.72 -7.01 4.42
CA LEU A 118 4.28 -7.24 5.76
C LEU A 118 4.64 -8.71 5.95
N GLY A 119 5.63 -8.97 6.79
CA GLY A 119 5.91 -10.34 7.20
C GLY A 119 4.73 -11.00 7.90
N ALA A 120 4.41 -12.23 7.52
CA ALA A 120 3.27 -13.00 8.05
C ALA A 120 3.30 -13.19 9.58
N ASN A 121 4.45 -12.98 10.20
CA ASN A 121 4.66 -13.03 11.65
C ASN A 121 4.56 -11.65 12.34
N HIS A 122 3.93 -10.67 11.69
CA HIS A 122 3.79 -9.30 12.21
C HIS A 122 3.24 -9.27 13.65
N ASP A 123 2.21 -10.04 13.93
CA ASP A 123 1.58 -10.06 15.25
C ASP A 123 2.46 -10.66 16.35
N GLU A 124 3.42 -11.52 15.96
CA GLU A 124 4.33 -12.16 16.91
C GLU A 124 5.52 -11.28 17.26
N ILE A 125 6.13 -10.64 16.27
CA ILE A 125 7.42 -9.94 16.46
C ILE A 125 7.35 -8.44 16.20
N GLY A 126 6.24 -7.95 15.64
CA GLY A 126 5.97 -6.53 15.38
C GLY A 126 6.83 -5.91 14.28
N TRP A 127 6.40 -4.73 13.85
CA TRP A 127 7.11 -3.89 12.90
C TRP A 127 8.30 -3.16 13.57
N PRO A 128 9.43 -2.92 12.89
CA PRO A 128 9.78 -3.36 11.52
C PRO A 128 10.49 -4.73 11.48
N ARG A 129 10.46 -5.50 12.56
CA ARG A 129 11.16 -6.78 12.67
C ARG A 129 10.57 -7.86 11.77
N CYS A 130 9.26 -7.82 11.56
CA CYS A 130 8.58 -8.71 10.61
C CYS A 130 9.00 -8.46 9.15
N GLY A 131 9.61 -7.30 8.88
CA GLY A 131 9.87 -6.83 7.52
C GLY A 131 8.65 -6.14 6.89
N GLU A 132 8.91 -5.14 6.07
CA GLU A 132 7.93 -4.48 5.21
C GLU A 132 8.59 -4.21 3.86
N VAL A 133 7.84 -4.40 2.80
CA VAL A 133 8.27 -4.06 1.44
C VAL A 133 7.16 -3.31 0.75
N ASP A 134 7.44 -2.08 0.36
CA ASP A 134 6.53 -1.26 -0.42
C ASP A 134 6.84 -1.44 -1.90
N ILE A 135 5.96 -2.19 -2.58
CA ILE A 135 6.07 -2.43 -4.02
C ILE A 135 5.83 -1.13 -4.76
N PHE A 136 4.91 -0.32 -4.27
CA PHE A 136 4.76 1.07 -4.66
C PHE A 136 4.07 1.90 -3.57
N GLU A 137 4.45 3.17 -3.48
CA GLU A 137 3.76 4.22 -2.75
C GLU A 137 3.67 5.47 -3.63
N ALA A 138 2.47 5.97 -3.83
CA ALA A 138 2.20 7.16 -4.62
C ALA A 138 1.55 8.24 -3.75
N VAL A 139 2.28 9.31 -3.49
CA VAL A 139 1.77 10.49 -2.79
C VAL A 139 1.31 11.49 -3.83
N GLY A 140 0.03 11.87 -3.80
CA GLY A 140 -0.52 12.86 -4.71
C GLY A 140 -0.29 14.30 -4.26
N GLY A 141 -0.46 15.23 -5.22
CA GLY A 141 -0.39 16.68 -4.97
C GLY A 141 1.00 17.26 -4.97
N VAL A 142 1.25 18.26 -4.10
CA VAL A 142 2.50 19.02 -4.06
C VAL A 142 3.14 18.89 -2.68
N LEU A 143 4.33 18.32 -2.63
CA LEU A 143 5.12 18.18 -1.41
C LEU A 143 6.38 19.06 -1.51
N GLY A 144 6.52 20.02 -0.56
CA GLY A 144 7.66 20.92 -0.54
C GLY A 144 7.82 21.79 -1.81
N GLY A 145 6.72 22.10 -2.50
CA GLY A 145 6.71 22.85 -3.76
C GLY A 145 6.97 21.99 -5.01
N ILE A 146 7.08 20.69 -4.87
CA ILE A 146 7.35 19.75 -5.97
C ILE A 146 6.10 18.93 -6.25
N PRO A 147 5.55 18.93 -7.48
CA PRO A 147 4.49 18.01 -7.87
C PRO A 147 4.90 16.56 -7.66
N GLN A 148 4.01 15.75 -7.14
CA GLN A 148 4.26 14.34 -6.85
C GLN A 148 3.64 13.39 -7.88
N GLU A 149 2.72 13.87 -8.69
CA GLU A 149 2.16 13.13 -9.82
C GLU A 149 3.29 12.69 -10.76
N GLY A 150 3.35 11.43 -11.10
CA GLY A 150 4.46 10.85 -11.87
C GLY A 150 5.67 10.44 -11.04
N ARG A 151 5.57 10.49 -9.71
CA ARG A 151 6.59 9.98 -8.79
C ARG A 151 6.07 8.77 -8.03
N MET A 152 6.93 7.76 -7.93
CA MET A 152 6.67 6.53 -7.20
C MET A 152 7.82 6.27 -6.24
N VAL A 153 7.48 5.81 -5.04
CA VAL A 153 8.44 5.45 -3.99
C VAL A 153 8.36 3.94 -3.77
N HIS A 154 9.52 3.32 -3.64
CA HIS A 154 9.67 1.92 -3.24
C HIS A 154 10.52 1.88 -1.98
N ASN A 155 10.13 1.09 -0.99
CA ASN A 155 10.85 0.98 0.27
C ASN A 155 10.98 -0.47 0.73
N ALA A 156 11.96 -0.72 1.57
CA ALA A 156 12.05 -1.93 2.37
C ALA A 156 12.44 -1.55 3.81
N TYR A 157 11.74 -2.11 4.79
CA TYR A 157 12.01 -1.88 6.20
C TYR A 157 12.30 -3.19 6.91
N TRP A 158 13.31 -3.21 7.76
CA TRP A 158 13.64 -4.36 8.59
C TRP A 158 14.42 -3.93 9.82
N ASN A 159 14.52 -4.81 10.80
CA ASN A 159 15.37 -4.62 11.96
C ASN A 159 16.11 -5.91 12.33
N THR A 160 17.39 -5.80 12.60
CA THR A 160 18.26 -6.92 13.02
C THR A 160 18.46 -7.00 14.53
N LEU A 161 17.99 -6.01 15.29
CA LEU A 161 18.15 -5.96 16.73
C LEU A 161 17.02 -6.70 17.45
N GLY A 162 17.32 -7.18 18.66
CA GLY A 162 16.36 -7.87 19.52
C GLY A 162 15.08 -7.10 19.82
N PRO A 163 14.18 -7.64 20.62
CA PRO A 163 12.88 -7.03 20.87
C PRO A 163 13.03 -5.61 21.44
N PHE A 164 12.22 -4.70 20.95
CA PHE A 164 12.09 -3.37 21.55
C PHE A 164 11.54 -3.51 22.97
N ALA A 165 12.06 -2.71 23.89
CA ALA A 165 11.37 -2.52 25.15
C ALA A 165 10.01 -1.82 24.90
N PRO A 166 8.94 -2.17 25.65
CA PRO A 166 7.67 -1.49 25.54
C PRO A 166 7.85 0.03 25.66
N GLY A 167 7.40 0.78 24.67
CA GLY A 167 7.51 2.25 24.61
C GLY A 167 8.73 2.80 23.83
N GLU A 168 9.70 1.99 23.43
CA GLU A 168 10.81 2.45 22.58
C GLU A 168 10.42 2.66 21.11
N PHE A 169 9.36 2.02 20.68
CA PHE A 169 8.83 2.10 19.33
C PHE A 169 8.53 3.53 18.83
N GLN A 170 8.09 4.41 19.73
CA GLN A 170 7.76 5.79 19.35
C GLN A 170 8.96 6.72 19.17
N LYS A 171 10.15 6.30 19.55
CA LYS A 171 11.35 7.16 19.53
C LYS A 171 12.24 6.97 18.32
N SER A 172 12.02 5.95 17.53
CA SER A 172 12.95 5.53 16.47
C SER A 172 12.43 5.71 15.04
N SER A 173 11.34 6.40 14.85
CA SER A 173 10.96 6.86 13.52
C SER A 173 12.03 7.84 13.01
N TYR A 174 12.85 7.41 12.07
CA TYR A 174 13.88 8.22 11.45
C TYR A 174 15.11 8.60 12.30
N SER A 175 16.00 7.65 12.59
CA SER A 175 17.40 7.99 12.79
C SER A 175 18.31 6.80 12.48
N PRO A 176 19.18 6.86 11.48
CA PRO A 176 20.29 5.93 11.37
C PRO A 176 21.32 6.31 12.42
N THR A 177 21.35 5.61 13.54
CA THR A 177 22.44 5.75 14.49
C THR A 177 23.54 4.71 14.20
N PRO A 178 24.83 5.08 14.31
CA PRO A 178 25.96 4.19 14.03
C PRO A 178 26.07 2.98 14.96
N ASP A 179 25.28 2.92 16.01
CA ASP A 179 25.36 1.99 17.13
C ASP A 179 24.23 0.95 17.19
N GLY A 180 23.60 0.66 16.04
CA GLY A 180 22.65 -0.45 15.93
C GLY A 180 21.19 -0.08 16.14
N GLY A 181 20.84 1.17 16.03
CA GLY A 181 19.45 1.62 15.93
C GLY A 181 18.75 1.05 14.69
N GLN A 182 17.44 1.14 14.66
CA GLN A 182 16.61 0.72 13.53
C GLN A 182 17.17 1.26 12.23
N ARG A 183 17.49 0.39 11.31
CA ARG A 183 17.76 0.78 9.93
C ARG A 183 16.53 0.51 9.12
N ALA A 184 15.74 1.54 8.90
CA ALA A 184 14.91 1.59 7.72
C ALA A 184 15.86 1.94 6.57
N TRP A 185 16.17 1.00 5.71
CA TRP A 185 16.77 1.26 4.43
C TRP A 185 15.63 1.38 3.44
N GLY A 186 15.22 2.60 3.18
CA GLY A 186 14.48 2.87 1.98
C GLY A 186 15.47 3.47 0.99
N GLU A 187 15.87 2.72 0.00
CA GLU A 187 16.31 3.35 -1.23
C GLU A 187 15.05 3.90 -1.88
N ARG A 188 14.83 5.19 -1.72
CA ARG A 188 13.75 5.87 -2.45
C ARG A 188 14.15 5.93 -3.90
N ILE A 189 13.79 4.92 -4.65
CA ILE A 189 13.88 4.95 -6.09
C ILE A 189 12.69 5.79 -6.56
N TYR A 190 12.98 6.99 -6.99
CA TYR A 190 12.00 7.82 -7.69
C TYR A 190 11.97 7.37 -9.14
N ASN A 191 10.97 6.64 -9.53
CA ASN A 191 10.66 6.45 -10.94
C ASN A 191 9.81 7.65 -11.37
N GLU A 192 10.36 8.47 -12.24
CA GLU A 192 9.60 9.53 -12.93
C GLU A 192 9.11 8.96 -14.27
N THR A 193 7.85 9.21 -14.57
CA THR A 193 7.32 8.92 -15.91
C THR A 193 7.93 9.91 -16.90
N ASN A 194 8.40 9.41 -18.02
CA ASN A 194 8.82 10.24 -19.15
C ASN A 194 7.58 10.58 -20.00
N ASP A 195 7.62 11.71 -20.69
CA ASP A 195 6.65 12.12 -21.74
C ASP A 195 5.26 12.59 -21.27
N GLY A 196 5.12 13.15 -20.05
CA GLY A 196 3.86 13.72 -19.57
C GLY A 196 2.83 12.68 -19.12
N ASP A 197 3.20 11.41 -19.06
CA ASP A 197 2.42 10.38 -18.39
C ASP A 197 2.47 10.56 -16.87
N THR A 198 1.38 10.22 -16.20
CA THR A 198 1.32 10.11 -14.76
C THR A 198 0.93 8.69 -14.37
N PHE A 199 1.25 8.27 -13.15
CA PHE A 199 0.84 6.95 -12.66
C PHE A 199 -0.68 6.82 -12.45
N SER A 200 -1.43 7.89 -12.65
CA SER A 200 -2.89 7.96 -12.49
C SER A 200 -3.66 7.96 -13.81
N ASN A 201 -3.08 8.45 -14.91
CA ASN A 201 -3.81 8.58 -16.17
C ASN A 201 -3.89 7.29 -17.00
N LYS A 202 -3.11 6.27 -16.61
CA LYS A 202 -3.16 4.92 -17.18
C LYS A 202 -2.62 3.87 -16.19
N PHE A 203 -2.87 2.60 -16.51
CA PHE A 203 -2.38 1.48 -15.71
C PHE A 203 -0.89 1.23 -15.95
N HIS A 204 -0.18 1.00 -14.86
CA HIS A 204 1.21 0.59 -14.79
C HIS A 204 1.33 -0.75 -14.07
N VAL A 205 2.40 -1.49 -14.33
CA VAL A 205 2.73 -2.71 -13.60
C VAL A 205 3.88 -2.40 -12.64
N PHE A 206 3.62 -2.52 -11.36
CA PHE A 206 4.60 -2.37 -10.29
C PHE A 206 5.04 -3.75 -9.84
N SER A 207 6.34 -3.98 -9.77
CA SER A 207 6.87 -5.32 -9.57
C SER A 207 8.01 -5.33 -8.56
N ILE A 208 8.10 -6.45 -7.83
CA ILE A 208 9.24 -6.80 -6.99
C ILE A 208 9.56 -8.28 -7.13
N GLU A 209 10.86 -8.61 -6.97
CA GLU A 209 11.40 -9.95 -7.01
C GLU A 209 12.40 -10.18 -5.88
#